data_aaa22d9bb80e9451ce3193bf346548d8
#
_entry.id   aaa22d9bb80e9451ce3193bf346548d8
#
_cell.length_a   1.000
_cell.length_b   1.000
_cell.length_c   1.000
_cell.angle_alpha   90.00
_cell.angle_beta   90.00
_cell.angle_gamma   90.00
#
_symmetry.space_group_name_H-M   'P 1'
#
loop_
_entity.id
_entity.type
_entity.pdbx_description
1 polymer ?
#
loop_
_entity_poly.entity_id
_entity_poly.type
_entity_poly.pdbx_seq_one_letter_code
_entity_poly.pdbx_strand_id
1 'polypeptide(L)'
;MPTLTIDPQKKFVFSDIIDFEYIDNKYIVISRDTANWLLLDNICQVDIFKFLMTHTVEQCFNNFGKNNQKDFVKVLTEISAKHFDDLQINYPQTNGMYLYLTNSCNQNCNHCYMNAGKKPDNELSTKEIASLLYNFNKMGGKVVTFTGGEATLRDDFFE
;
A
#
# COMPACT_ATOMS: atom_id res chain seq x y z
N MET A 1 -8.03 -29.48 1.69
CA MET A 1 -7.39 -28.30 1.12
C MET A 1 -8.36 -27.71 0.10
N PRO A 2 -8.59 -26.42 0.06
CA PRO A 2 -9.43 -25.83 -1.00
C PRO A 2 -8.78 -26.12 -2.35
N THR A 3 -9.56 -26.65 -3.28
CA THR A 3 -9.09 -26.91 -4.64
C THR A 3 -9.16 -25.59 -5.41
N LEU A 4 -8.01 -25.07 -5.81
CA LEU A 4 -7.93 -23.90 -6.66
C LEU A 4 -8.28 -24.33 -8.09
N THR A 5 -9.42 -23.89 -8.61
CA THR A 5 -9.83 -24.11 -9.99
C THR A 5 -9.57 -22.83 -10.78
N ILE A 6 -8.64 -22.88 -11.72
CA ILE A 6 -8.32 -21.73 -12.60
C ILE A 6 -8.62 -22.14 -14.04
N ASP A 7 -9.30 -21.27 -14.78
CA ASP A 7 -9.52 -21.44 -16.21
C ASP A 7 -8.17 -21.48 -16.94
N PRO A 8 -7.85 -22.54 -17.70
CA PRO A 8 -6.61 -22.65 -18.48
C PRO A 8 -6.42 -21.49 -19.48
N GLN A 9 -7.51 -20.94 -19.99
CA GLN A 9 -7.48 -19.82 -20.95
C GLN A 9 -7.40 -18.45 -20.25
N LYS A 10 -7.45 -18.42 -18.90
CA LYS A 10 -7.32 -17.17 -18.15
C LYS A 10 -5.99 -16.49 -18.49
N LYS A 11 -6.09 -15.21 -18.84
CA LYS A 11 -4.98 -14.29 -18.90
C LYS A 11 -5.13 -13.32 -17.73
N PHE A 12 -4.13 -13.29 -16.87
CA PHE A 12 -4.12 -12.34 -15.77
C PHE A 12 -3.93 -10.91 -16.28
N VAL A 13 -4.55 -9.97 -15.59
CA VAL A 13 -4.34 -8.54 -15.85
C VAL A 13 -3.66 -7.98 -14.61
N PHE A 14 -2.43 -7.56 -14.77
CA PHE A 14 -1.64 -6.98 -13.70
C PHE A 14 -1.46 -5.48 -13.92
N SER A 15 -1.07 -4.77 -12.88
CA SER A 15 -0.63 -3.39 -12.97
C SER A 15 0.53 -3.22 -13.95
N ASP A 16 0.59 -2.06 -14.60
CA ASP A 16 1.73 -1.68 -15.45
C ASP A 16 2.98 -1.32 -14.63
N ILE A 17 2.82 -1.09 -13.32
CA ILE A 17 3.89 -0.67 -12.41
C ILE A 17 4.20 -1.78 -11.41
N ILE A 18 5.00 -2.75 -11.86
CA ILE A 18 5.43 -3.89 -11.05
C ILE A 18 6.94 -3.85 -10.85
N ASP A 19 7.38 -3.87 -9.60
CA ASP A 19 8.77 -3.99 -9.20
C ASP A 19 9.09 -5.39 -8.68
N PHE A 20 10.36 -5.76 -8.80
CA PHE A 20 10.91 -7.00 -8.29
C PHE A 20 12.09 -6.69 -7.40
N GLU A 21 12.00 -7.06 -6.12
CA GLU A 21 13.07 -6.89 -5.15
C GLU A 21 13.56 -8.25 -4.64
N TYR A 22 14.83 -8.36 -4.31
CA TYR A 22 15.43 -9.56 -3.74
C TYR A 22 16.00 -9.24 -2.36
N ILE A 23 15.37 -9.82 -1.32
CA ILE A 23 15.71 -9.57 0.09
C ILE A 23 15.65 -10.90 0.84
N ASP A 24 16.66 -11.19 1.65
CA ASP A 24 16.71 -12.36 2.54
C ASP A 24 16.40 -13.71 1.82
N ASN A 25 17.02 -13.91 0.66
CA ASN A 25 16.83 -15.10 -0.18
C ASN A 25 15.39 -15.30 -0.70
N LYS A 26 14.59 -14.24 -0.77
CA LYS A 26 13.23 -14.22 -1.31
C LYS A 26 13.09 -13.12 -2.36
N TYR A 27 12.16 -13.32 -3.28
CA TYR A 27 11.76 -12.31 -4.24
C TYR A 27 10.42 -11.71 -3.81
N ILE A 28 10.36 -10.40 -3.74
CA ILE A 28 9.13 -9.65 -3.50
C ILE A 28 8.70 -9.02 -4.82
N VAL A 29 7.48 -9.31 -5.24
CA VAL A 29 6.85 -8.67 -6.40
C VAL A 29 5.87 -7.64 -5.87
N ILE A 30 6.02 -6.39 -6.26
CA ILE A 30 5.27 -5.26 -5.71
C ILE A 30 4.50 -4.57 -6.84
N SER A 31 3.20 -4.42 -6.66
CA SER A 31 2.36 -3.56 -7.49
C SER A 31 2.20 -2.22 -6.78
N ARG A 32 2.84 -1.16 -7.31
CA ARG A 32 2.89 0.14 -6.62
C ARG A 32 1.55 0.84 -6.57
N ASP A 33 0.76 0.73 -7.59
CA ASP A 33 -0.54 1.40 -7.73
C ASP A 33 -1.64 0.74 -6.90
N THR A 34 -1.57 -0.59 -6.71
CA THR A 34 -2.53 -1.33 -5.87
C THR A 34 -2.03 -1.53 -4.44
N ALA A 35 -0.77 -1.18 -4.13
CA ALA A 35 -0.09 -1.44 -2.87
C ALA A 35 -0.11 -2.93 -2.48
N ASN A 36 -0.25 -3.84 -3.45
CA ASN A 36 -0.27 -5.28 -3.26
C ASN A 36 1.11 -5.89 -3.49
N TRP A 37 1.37 -7.04 -2.89
CA TRP A 37 2.67 -7.69 -3.01
C TRP A 37 2.58 -9.22 -2.90
N LEU A 38 3.52 -9.92 -3.55
CA LEU A 38 3.69 -11.36 -3.49
C LEU A 38 5.07 -11.71 -2.97
N LEU A 39 5.19 -12.87 -2.32
CA LEU A 39 6.45 -13.44 -1.92
C LEU A 39 6.73 -14.72 -2.73
N LEU A 40 7.84 -14.72 -3.46
CA LEU A 40 8.29 -15.85 -4.27
C LEU A 40 9.61 -16.39 -3.73
N ASP A 41 9.74 -17.72 -3.74
CA ASP A 41 10.82 -18.40 -3.05
C ASP A 41 12.11 -18.52 -3.88
N ASN A 42 11.99 -18.49 -5.20
CA ASN A 42 13.11 -18.70 -6.11
C ASN A 42 12.90 -18.04 -7.48
N ILE A 43 13.96 -18.04 -8.28
CA ILE A 43 13.95 -17.40 -9.60
C ILE A 43 12.98 -18.07 -10.57
N CYS A 44 12.76 -19.39 -10.47
CA CYS A 44 11.81 -20.10 -11.32
C CYS A 44 10.38 -19.55 -11.12
N GLN A 45 10.00 -19.25 -9.88
CA GLN A 45 8.71 -18.63 -9.58
C GLN A 45 8.60 -17.22 -10.16
N VAL A 46 9.68 -16.46 -10.17
CA VAL A 46 9.75 -15.14 -10.82
C VAL A 46 9.55 -15.26 -12.34
N ASP A 47 10.21 -16.22 -12.97
CA ASP A 47 10.08 -16.45 -14.41
C ASP A 47 8.66 -16.90 -14.80
N ILE A 48 8.05 -17.77 -13.99
CA ILE A 48 6.65 -18.17 -14.13
C ILE A 48 5.73 -16.95 -14.03
N PHE A 49 5.93 -16.10 -13.02
CA PHE A 49 5.13 -14.89 -12.83
C PHE A 49 5.28 -13.93 -14.03
N LYS A 50 6.51 -13.65 -14.45
CA LYS A 50 6.79 -12.81 -15.63
C LYS A 50 6.14 -13.34 -16.90
N PHE A 51 6.15 -14.65 -17.07
CA PHE A 51 5.51 -15.28 -18.22
C PHE A 51 3.98 -15.10 -18.18
N LEU A 52 3.36 -15.24 -17.00
CA LEU A 52 1.93 -15.02 -16.80
C LEU A 52 1.49 -13.57 -17.04
N MET A 53 2.39 -12.59 -16.99
CA MET A 53 2.06 -11.21 -17.34
C MET A 53 1.61 -11.04 -18.79
N THR A 54 2.02 -11.93 -19.69
CA THR A 54 1.75 -11.79 -21.14
C THR A 54 1.05 -13.00 -21.76
N HIS A 55 1.02 -14.14 -21.07
CA HIS A 55 0.52 -15.41 -21.59
C HIS A 55 -0.62 -15.98 -20.74
N THR A 56 -1.37 -16.94 -21.32
CA THR A 56 -2.41 -17.66 -20.58
C THR A 56 -1.82 -18.65 -19.59
N VAL A 57 -2.66 -19.09 -18.63
CA VAL A 57 -2.31 -20.13 -17.67
C VAL A 57 -1.89 -21.42 -18.36
N GLU A 58 -2.59 -21.84 -19.43
CA GLU A 58 -2.25 -23.03 -20.21
C GLU A 58 -0.89 -22.91 -20.90
N GLN A 59 -0.61 -21.76 -21.53
CA GLN A 59 0.69 -21.51 -22.14
C GLN A 59 1.82 -21.58 -21.13
N CYS A 60 1.61 -20.98 -19.95
CA CYS A 60 2.57 -21.01 -18.85
C CYS A 60 2.77 -22.43 -18.32
N PHE A 61 1.70 -23.21 -18.15
CA PHE A 61 1.78 -24.62 -17.75
C PHE A 61 2.58 -25.44 -18.76
N ASN A 62 2.34 -25.27 -20.06
CA ASN A 62 3.07 -25.98 -21.10
C ASN A 62 4.57 -25.66 -21.12
N ASN A 63 4.94 -24.44 -20.76
CA ASN A 63 6.33 -23.99 -20.74
C ASN A 63 7.07 -24.39 -19.44
N PHE A 64 6.44 -24.19 -18.28
CA PHE A 64 7.05 -24.38 -16.97
C PHE A 64 6.42 -25.49 -16.14
N GLY A 65 5.10 -25.63 -16.19
CA GLY A 65 4.34 -26.43 -15.22
C GLY A 65 4.65 -27.92 -15.26
N LYS A 66 5.04 -28.46 -16.44
CA LYS A 66 5.38 -29.89 -16.57
C LYS A 66 6.62 -30.27 -15.76
N ASN A 67 7.62 -29.42 -15.70
CA ASN A 67 8.90 -29.68 -15.03
C ASN A 67 8.98 -29.01 -13.63
N ASN A 68 8.18 -27.98 -13.37
CA ASN A 68 8.23 -27.17 -12.15
C ASN A 68 6.81 -27.02 -11.54
N GLN A 69 6.09 -28.14 -11.43
CA GLN A 69 4.67 -28.12 -11.01
C GLN A 69 4.46 -27.47 -9.65
N LYS A 70 5.36 -27.67 -8.68
CA LYS A 70 5.25 -27.07 -7.35
C LYS A 70 5.35 -25.54 -7.40
N ASP A 71 6.32 -25.04 -8.16
CA ASP A 71 6.53 -23.61 -8.32
C ASP A 71 5.38 -22.96 -9.09
N PHE A 72 4.90 -23.61 -10.15
CA PHE A 72 3.76 -23.16 -10.91
C PHE A 72 2.49 -23.03 -10.05
N VAL A 73 2.17 -24.09 -9.26
CA VAL A 73 1.01 -24.05 -8.34
C VAL A 73 1.20 -23.00 -7.27
N LYS A 74 2.40 -22.84 -6.72
CA LYS A 74 2.70 -21.82 -5.71
C LYS A 74 2.43 -20.42 -6.25
N VAL A 75 2.92 -20.07 -7.44
CA VAL A 75 2.71 -18.74 -8.06
C VAL A 75 1.22 -18.48 -8.28
N LEU A 76 0.47 -19.42 -8.83
CA LEU A 76 -0.97 -19.25 -9.05
C LEU A 76 -1.73 -19.09 -7.72
N THR A 77 -1.32 -19.82 -6.69
CA THR A 77 -1.92 -19.73 -5.35
C THR A 77 -1.66 -18.34 -4.74
N GLU A 78 -0.42 -17.83 -4.83
CA GLU A 78 -0.09 -16.49 -4.32
C GLU A 78 -0.87 -15.39 -5.05
N ILE A 79 -0.92 -15.44 -6.39
CA ILE A 79 -1.70 -14.48 -7.18
C ILE A 79 -3.17 -14.48 -6.74
N SER A 80 -3.77 -15.67 -6.61
CA SER A 80 -5.19 -15.81 -6.26
C SER A 80 -5.47 -15.44 -4.79
N ALA A 81 -4.64 -15.88 -3.86
CA ALA A 81 -4.82 -15.61 -2.43
C ALA A 81 -4.65 -14.14 -2.07
N LYS A 82 -3.81 -13.43 -2.81
CA LYS A 82 -3.54 -12.01 -2.62
C LYS A 82 -4.39 -11.11 -3.52
N HIS A 83 -5.24 -11.68 -4.39
CA HIS A 83 -5.97 -10.93 -5.40
C HIS A 83 -5.06 -9.99 -6.19
N PHE A 84 -3.88 -10.49 -6.57
CA PHE A 84 -2.82 -9.67 -7.16
C PHE A 84 -3.15 -9.21 -8.58
N ASP A 85 -4.10 -9.88 -9.24
CA ASP A 85 -4.68 -9.53 -10.53
C ASP A 85 -5.91 -8.60 -10.40
N ASP A 86 -6.23 -8.13 -9.21
CA ASP A 86 -7.28 -7.15 -8.99
C ASP A 86 -6.67 -5.74 -9.03
N LEU A 87 -7.02 -5.00 -10.08
CA LEU A 87 -6.57 -3.61 -10.27
C LEU A 87 -7.42 -2.60 -9.48
N GLN A 88 -8.45 -3.06 -8.77
CA GLN A 88 -9.22 -2.18 -7.92
C GLN A 88 -8.42 -1.86 -6.67
N ILE A 89 -8.09 -0.60 -6.53
CA ILE A 89 -7.48 -0.08 -5.31
C ILE A 89 -8.56 -0.07 -4.23
N ASN A 90 -8.69 -1.17 -3.51
CA ASN A 90 -9.47 -1.23 -2.29
C ASN A 90 -8.68 -0.60 -1.14
N TYR A 91 -8.39 0.70 -1.24
CA TYR A 91 -8.04 1.41 -0.03
C TYR A 91 -9.26 1.34 0.89
N PRO A 92 -9.12 0.83 2.14
CA PRO A 92 -10.15 1.08 3.12
C PRO A 92 -10.35 2.59 3.08
N GLN A 93 -11.58 3.02 2.82
CA GLN A 93 -11.94 4.45 2.82
C GLN A 93 -11.62 4.97 4.21
N THR A 94 -10.37 5.38 4.42
CA THR A 94 -9.97 6.05 5.66
C THR A 94 -10.59 7.43 5.61
N ASN A 95 -11.82 7.49 6.12
CA ASN A 95 -12.52 8.77 6.29
C ASN A 95 -11.88 9.62 7.40
N GLY A 96 -10.64 9.31 7.75
CA GLY A 96 -9.86 9.94 8.81
C GLY A 96 -8.59 10.62 8.30
N MET A 97 -8.21 11.71 8.94
CA MET A 97 -6.99 12.46 8.70
C MET A 97 -6.30 12.80 10.03
N TYR A 98 -4.98 12.66 10.08
CA TYR A 98 -4.17 13.26 11.12
C TYR A 98 -3.65 14.62 10.64
N LEU A 99 -3.95 15.67 11.37
CA LEU A 99 -3.53 17.02 11.04
C LEU A 99 -2.57 17.55 12.11
N TYR A 100 -1.32 17.74 11.71
CA TYR A 100 -0.28 18.35 12.55
C TYR A 100 -0.47 19.86 12.54
N LEU A 101 -0.97 20.40 13.65
CA LEU A 101 -1.33 21.80 13.76
C LEU A 101 -0.15 22.72 14.09
N THR A 102 0.78 22.23 14.90
CA THR A 102 1.91 23.00 15.39
C THR A 102 3.09 22.10 15.73
N ASN A 103 4.30 22.63 15.65
CA ASN A 103 5.48 22.01 16.21
C ASN A 103 5.79 22.50 17.63
N SER A 104 5.04 23.48 18.14
CA SER A 104 5.13 23.93 19.53
C SER A 104 4.78 22.80 20.49
N CYS A 105 5.58 22.61 21.54
CA CYS A 105 5.31 21.61 22.57
C CYS A 105 5.88 22.07 23.92
N ASN A 106 5.12 21.84 24.99
CA ASN A 106 5.55 22.07 26.36
C ASN A 106 6.10 20.81 27.05
N GLN A 107 6.17 19.69 26.30
CA GLN A 107 6.74 18.42 26.77
C GLN A 107 8.15 18.25 26.20
N ASN A 108 8.97 17.47 26.92
CA ASN A 108 10.32 17.11 26.49
C ASN A 108 10.51 15.58 26.50
N CYS A 109 9.76 14.91 25.62
CA CYS A 109 9.76 13.46 25.54
C CYS A 109 11.03 12.95 24.86
N ASN A 110 11.78 12.05 25.50
CA ASN A 110 13.01 11.47 24.95
C ASN A 110 12.79 10.68 23.63
N HIS A 111 11.55 10.26 23.35
CA HIS A 111 11.17 9.48 22.16
C HIS A 111 10.27 10.29 21.21
N CYS A 112 10.34 11.61 21.23
CA CYS A 112 9.53 12.46 20.36
C CYS A 112 9.97 12.32 18.91
N TYR A 113 9.17 11.64 18.10
CA TYR A 113 9.46 11.42 16.68
C TYR A 113 9.33 12.70 15.82
N MET A 114 8.58 13.70 16.31
CA MET A 114 8.42 15.00 15.65
C MET A 114 9.54 15.98 15.98
N ASN A 115 10.39 15.68 16.97
CA ASN A 115 11.34 16.63 17.51
C ASN A 115 10.67 17.99 17.83
N ALA A 116 9.48 17.92 18.43
CA ALA A 116 8.66 19.07 18.74
C ALA A 116 9.31 19.97 19.80
N GLY A 117 8.99 21.24 19.80
CA GLY A 117 9.54 22.20 20.74
C GLY A 117 9.17 23.64 20.38
N LYS A 118 9.91 24.23 19.46
CA LYS A 118 9.66 25.63 19.05
C LYS A 118 8.70 25.68 17.86
N LYS A 119 7.83 26.67 17.89
CA LYS A 119 6.95 27.02 16.78
C LYS A 119 7.78 27.48 15.57
N PRO A 120 7.67 26.86 14.40
CA PRO A 120 8.25 27.37 13.17
C PRO A 120 7.45 28.58 12.64
N ASP A 121 8.11 29.43 11.86
CA ASP A 121 7.51 30.66 11.33
C ASP A 121 6.47 30.40 10.20
N ASN A 122 6.42 29.17 9.67
CA ASN A 122 5.62 28.79 8.51
C ASN A 122 4.50 27.79 8.82
N GLU A 123 3.93 27.83 10.02
CA GLU A 123 2.73 27.03 10.32
C GLU A 123 1.50 27.53 9.57
N LEU A 124 0.60 26.60 9.28
CA LEU A 124 -0.68 26.92 8.66
C LEU A 124 -1.48 27.91 9.52
N SER A 125 -2.02 28.92 8.88
CA SER A 125 -2.97 29.85 9.51
C SER A 125 -4.32 29.19 9.76
N THR A 126 -5.13 29.73 10.66
CA THR A 126 -6.51 29.29 10.92
C THR A 126 -7.35 29.18 9.64
N LYS A 127 -7.20 30.15 8.70
CA LYS A 127 -7.91 30.12 7.41
C LYS A 127 -7.49 28.97 6.51
N GLU A 128 -6.20 28.66 6.47
CA GLU A 128 -5.68 27.52 5.69
C GLU A 128 -6.16 26.19 6.28
N ILE A 129 -6.14 26.08 7.61
CA ILE A 129 -6.67 24.90 8.32
C ILE A 129 -8.16 24.74 8.03
N ALA A 130 -8.95 25.79 8.16
CA ALA A 130 -10.39 25.75 7.85
C ALA A 130 -10.66 25.36 6.39
N SER A 131 -9.89 25.88 5.44
CA SER A 131 -9.99 25.50 4.03
C SER A 131 -9.63 24.04 3.80
N LEU A 132 -8.60 23.53 4.47
CA LEU A 132 -8.19 22.13 4.40
C LEU A 132 -9.29 21.21 4.94
N LEU A 133 -9.86 21.53 6.11
CA LEU A 133 -10.94 20.76 6.73
C LEU A 133 -12.20 20.74 5.85
N TYR A 134 -12.55 21.88 5.26
CA TYR A 134 -13.66 21.98 4.33
C TYR A 134 -13.47 21.10 3.09
N ASN A 135 -12.28 21.12 2.49
CA ASN A 135 -11.98 20.30 1.34
C ASN A 135 -11.95 18.81 1.71
N PHE A 136 -11.38 18.45 2.87
CA PHE A 136 -11.38 17.08 3.37
C PHE A 136 -12.82 16.56 3.57
N ASN A 137 -13.71 17.35 4.14
CA ASN A 137 -15.12 17.00 4.28
C ASN A 137 -15.79 16.77 2.91
N LYS A 138 -15.54 17.64 1.92
CA LYS A 138 -16.04 17.47 0.55
C LYS A 138 -15.56 16.18 -0.12
N MET A 139 -14.37 15.72 0.21
CA MET A 139 -13.81 14.45 -0.26
C MET A 139 -14.39 13.22 0.48
N GLY A 140 -15.34 13.42 1.41
CA GLY A 140 -15.96 12.36 2.20
C GLY A 140 -15.25 12.07 3.52
N GLY A 141 -14.29 12.90 3.93
CA GLY A 141 -13.63 12.81 5.23
C GLY A 141 -14.60 13.04 6.39
N LYS A 142 -14.45 12.27 7.46
CA LYS A 142 -15.37 12.29 8.60
C LYS A 142 -14.71 12.50 9.95
N VAL A 143 -13.44 12.13 10.08
CA VAL A 143 -12.71 12.18 11.34
C VAL A 143 -11.38 12.88 11.15
N VAL A 144 -11.10 13.86 11.97
CA VAL A 144 -9.79 14.52 12.03
C VAL A 144 -9.20 14.35 13.41
N THR A 145 -8.00 13.84 13.47
CA THR A 145 -7.20 13.80 14.70
C THR A 145 -6.19 14.93 14.66
N PHE A 146 -6.37 15.90 15.50
CA PHE A 146 -5.39 16.99 15.67
C PHE A 146 -4.20 16.50 16.48
N THR A 147 -3.01 16.80 16.00
CA THR A 147 -1.75 16.38 16.60
C THR A 147 -0.65 17.40 16.29
N GLY A 148 0.59 17.03 16.51
CA GLY A 148 1.75 17.87 16.27
C GLY A 148 2.76 17.74 17.40
N GLY A 149 3.25 18.87 17.89
CA GLY A 149 3.83 18.96 19.22
C GLY A 149 2.73 18.78 20.26
N GLU A 150 2.23 19.87 20.82
CA GLU A 150 1.01 19.88 21.62
C GLU A 150 -0.02 20.81 20.95
N ALA A 151 -1.02 20.21 20.30
CA ALA A 151 -1.98 20.94 19.48
C ALA A 151 -2.73 22.05 20.25
N THR A 152 -3.00 21.81 21.54
CA THR A 152 -3.72 22.77 22.40
C THR A 152 -2.91 24.03 22.75
N LEU A 153 -1.63 24.09 22.38
CA LEU A 153 -0.83 25.32 22.52
C LEU A 153 -1.06 26.35 21.41
N ARG A 154 -1.87 26.02 20.41
CA ARG A 154 -2.30 27.01 19.44
C ARG A 154 -3.37 27.92 20.04
N ASP A 155 -3.22 29.22 19.88
CA ASP A 155 -4.17 30.21 20.40
C ASP A 155 -5.56 30.06 19.79
N ASP A 156 -5.60 29.58 18.53
CA ASP A 156 -6.82 29.38 17.72
C ASP A 156 -7.37 27.95 17.78
N PHE A 157 -6.89 27.09 18.71
CA PHE A 157 -7.31 25.68 18.75
C PHE A 157 -8.80 25.47 19.05
N PHE A 158 -9.40 26.39 19.78
CA PHE A 158 -10.81 26.31 20.21
C PHE A 158 -11.75 27.23 19.41
N GLU A 159 -11.26 27.86 18.34
CA GLU A 159 -12.05 28.68 17.43
C GLU A 159 -12.68 27.80 16.32
#